data_223eda12525aac937a618ec0f065a59d
#
_entry.id   223eda12525aac937a618ec0f065a59d
#
_cell.length_a   1.000
_cell.length_b   1.000
_cell.length_c   1.000
_cell.angle_alpha   90.00
_cell.angle_beta   90.00
_cell.angle_gamma   90.00
#
_symmetry.space_group_name_H-M   'P 1'
#
loop_
_entity.id
_entity.type
_entity.pdbx_description
1 polymer ?
#
loop_
_entity_poly.entity_id
_entity_poly.type
_entity_poly.pdbx_seq_one_letter_code
_entity_poly.pdbx_strand_id
1 'polypeptide(L)'
;MQITRSSTDTQKGPADWFTGDVYIDAVAAPAGTSTFAAALVHFTPGARTAWHTHPHGQTIFVTEGVGRCQREGGPIEVIRPGDRVFFEPGENHWHGAAPTRLMTQIGRASCRERV
;
A
#
# COMPACT_ATOMS: atom_id res chain seq x y z
N MET A 1 17.00 20.36 6.73
CA MET A 1 17.19 19.05 6.13
C MET A 1 17.19 18.00 7.23
N GLN A 2 16.48 16.92 7.04
CA GLN A 2 16.44 15.82 8.00
C GLN A 2 16.87 14.53 7.32
N ILE A 3 17.77 13.80 7.96
CA ILE A 3 18.23 12.51 7.46
C ILE A 3 17.91 11.48 8.55
N THR A 4 17.08 10.48 8.22
CA THR A 4 16.80 9.35 9.10
C THR A 4 17.65 8.18 8.64
N ARG A 5 18.59 7.75 9.47
CA ARG A 5 19.50 6.67 9.16
C ARG A 5 18.92 5.33 9.58
N SER A 6 19.15 4.30 8.76
CA SER A 6 18.77 2.92 9.08
C SER A 6 17.33 2.81 9.57
N SER A 7 16.45 3.44 8.88
CA SER A 7 15.01 3.53 9.14
C SER A 7 14.43 2.73 10.32
N THR A 8 13.16 2.84 10.54
CA THR A 8 12.46 2.14 11.63
C THR A 8 12.37 0.63 11.37
N ASP A 9 12.11 -0.12 12.43
CA ASP A 9 11.88 -1.56 12.31
C ASP A 9 10.63 -1.83 11.45
N THR A 10 10.67 -2.97 10.76
CA THR A 10 9.51 -3.46 10.01
C THR A 10 8.36 -3.77 10.98
N GLN A 11 7.18 -3.31 10.63
CA GLN A 11 5.97 -3.56 11.40
C GLN A 11 5.09 -4.57 10.67
N LYS A 12 4.44 -5.45 11.42
CA LYS A 12 3.43 -6.33 10.84
C LYS A 12 2.14 -5.55 10.66
N GLY A 13 1.52 -5.68 9.50
CA GLY A 13 0.25 -5.02 9.22
C GLY A 13 -0.87 -5.52 10.15
N PRO A 14 -1.68 -4.61 10.72
CA PRO A 14 -2.78 -4.99 11.61
C PRO A 14 -3.78 -5.93 10.94
N ALA A 15 -4.27 -6.91 11.68
CA ALA A 15 -5.19 -7.92 11.15
C ALA A 15 -6.55 -7.35 10.70
N ASP A 16 -6.94 -6.20 11.22
CA ASP A 16 -8.17 -5.53 10.79
C ASP A 16 -8.01 -4.75 9.49
N TRP A 17 -6.79 -4.52 9.04
CA TRP A 17 -6.52 -3.84 7.76
C TRP A 17 -6.21 -4.81 6.62
N PHE A 18 -5.75 -6.01 6.97
CA PHE A 18 -5.24 -6.96 5.98
C PHE A 18 -5.75 -8.37 6.24
N THR A 19 -5.88 -9.13 5.16
CA THR A 19 -6.02 -10.59 5.21
C THR A 19 -4.66 -11.17 4.82
N GLY A 20 -4.18 -12.16 5.58
CA GLY A 20 -2.84 -12.72 5.37
C GLY A 20 -1.76 -11.89 6.03
N ASP A 21 -0.52 -12.27 5.81
CA ASP A 21 0.63 -11.63 6.44
C ASP A 21 1.17 -10.51 5.55
N VAL A 22 1.23 -9.30 6.11
CA VAL A 22 1.72 -8.11 5.44
C VAL A 22 2.71 -7.41 6.36
N TYR A 23 3.82 -6.93 5.79
CA TYR A 23 4.86 -6.25 6.54
C TYR A 23 5.09 -4.85 5.97
N ILE A 24 5.25 -3.87 6.84
CA ILE A 24 5.27 -2.46 6.48
C ILE A 24 6.56 -1.81 6.97
N ASP A 25 7.27 -1.15 6.05
CA ASP A 25 8.41 -0.30 6.35
C ASP A 25 8.03 1.15 6.08
N ALA A 26 8.11 1.99 7.09
CA ALA A 26 7.80 3.41 6.92
C ALA A 26 8.88 4.08 6.06
N VAL A 27 8.45 4.81 5.04
CA VAL A 27 9.33 5.58 4.14
C VAL A 27 9.25 7.06 4.51
N ALA A 28 8.04 7.55 4.76
CA ALA A 28 7.82 8.92 5.19
C ALA A 28 6.62 8.97 6.12
N ALA A 29 6.72 9.77 7.15
CA ALA A 29 5.63 10.02 8.09
C ALA A 29 5.30 11.51 8.11
N PRO A 30 4.04 11.91 8.36
CA PRO A 30 3.70 13.31 8.50
C PRO A 30 4.52 13.94 9.62
N ALA A 31 5.18 15.05 9.31
CA ALA A 31 6.01 15.77 10.28
C ALA A 31 6.08 17.25 9.90
N GLY A 32 6.03 18.14 10.88
CA GLY A 32 6.05 19.56 10.63
C GLY A 32 4.91 19.99 9.72
N THR A 33 5.24 20.55 8.56
CA THR A 33 4.24 20.97 7.57
C THR A 33 3.89 19.88 6.55
N SER A 34 4.56 18.72 6.62
CA SER A 34 4.27 17.62 5.70
C SER A 34 2.95 16.95 6.07
N THR A 35 2.12 16.72 5.05
CA THR A 35 0.81 16.09 5.22
C THR A 35 0.73 14.73 4.55
N PHE A 36 1.84 14.20 4.01
CA PHE A 36 1.76 12.93 3.34
C PHE A 36 2.54 11.83 4.06
N ALA A 37 2.09 10.61 3.85
CA ALA A 37 2.73 9.41 4.35
C ALA A 37 3.04 8.47 3.20
N ALA A 38 4.13 7.72 3.32
CA ALA A 38 4.49 6.70 2.35
C ALA A 38 5.08 5.50 3.08
N ALA A 39 4.82 4.32 2.56
CA ALA A 39 5.33 3.08 3.13
C ALA A 39 5.69 2.10 2.03
N LEU A 40 6.69 1.28 2.31
CA LEU A 40 7.00 0.11 1.52
C LEU A 40 6.24 -1.05 2.14
N VAL A 41 5.33 -1.65 1.38
CA VAL A 41 4.41 -2.66 1.90
C VAL A 41 4.68 -3.99 1.20
N HIS A 42 4.95 -5.02 1.99
CA HIS A 42 5.29 -6.35 1.50
C HIS A 42 4.13 -7.28 1.79
N PHE A 43 3.47 -7.74 0.72
CA PHE A 43 2.37 -8.69 0.81
C PHE A 43 2.91 -10.09 0.53
N THR A 44 2.73 -11.01 1.46
CA THR A 44 3.02 -12.42 1.21
C THR A 44 1.99 -13.01 0.23
N PRO A 45 2.28 -14.14 -0.42
CA PRO A 45 1.36 -14.70 -1.42
C PRO A 45 -0.09 -14.78 -0.92
N GLY A 46 -1.01 -14.21 -1.67
CA GLY A 46 -2.42 -14.18 -1.35
C GLY A 46 -2.86 -13.14 -0.32
N ALA A 47 -1.93 -12.46 0.33
CA ALA A 47 -2.28 -11.41 1.30
C ALA A 47 -2.78 -10.16 0.58
N ARG A 48 -3.71 -9.46 1.21
CA ARG A 48 -4.31 -8.26 0.62
C ARG A 48 -4.89 -7.34 1.68
N THR A 49 -5.15 -6.10 1.28
CA THR A 49 -5.86 -5.16 2.14
C THR A 49 -7.33 -5.53 2.27
N ALA A 50 -7.98 -5.05 3.32
CA ALA A 50 -9.44 -4.95 3.35
C ALA A 50 -9.90 -3.96 2.27
N TRP A 51 -11.16 -4.02 1.90
CA TRP A 51 -11.79 -2.97 1.09
C TRP A 51 -11.73 -1.66 1.87
N HIS A 52 -11.25 -0.60 1.22
CA HIS A 52 -11.10 0.68 1.90
C HIS A 52 -11.15 1.84 0.92
N THR A 53 -11.26 3.06 1.47
CA THR A 53 -11.26 4.31 0.71
C THR A 53 -10.23 5.26 1.29
N HIS A 54 -9.80 6.22 0.48
CA HIS A 54 -8.96 7.33 0.91
C HIS A 54 -9.61 8.64 0.47
N PRO A 55 -9.84 9.59 1.39
CA PRO A 55 -10.51 10.85 1.03
C PRO A 55 -9.83 11.65 -0.08
N HIS A 56 -8.52 11.54 -0.20
CA HIS A 56 -7.72 12.27 -1.19
C HIS A 56 -7.10 11.36 -2.24
N GLY A 57 -7.57 10.11 -2.32
CA GLY A 57 -7.00 9.13 -3.23
C GLY A 57 -5.72 8.48 -2.70
N GLN A 58 -5.29 7.46 -3.40
CA GLN A 58 -4.07 6.73 -3.05
C GLN A 58 -3.32 6.35 -4.32
N THR A 59 -2.00 6.51 -4.31
CA THR A 59 -1.13 6.00 -5.37
C THR A 59 -0.33 4.83 -4.84
N ILE A 60 -0.26 3.75 -5.60
CA ILE A 60 0.66 2.65 -5.33
C ILE A 60 1.56 2.44 -6.53
N PHE A 61 2.79 2.03 -6.26
CA PHE A 61 3.80 1.72 -7.28
C PHE A 61 4.41 0.37 -6.95
N VAL A 62 4.26 -0.60 -7.86
CA VAL A 62 4.76 -1.96 -7.65
C VAL A 62 6.26 -1.99 -7.90
N THR A 63 7.02 -2.48 -6.93
CA THR A 63 8.48 -2.60 -7.03
C THR A 63 8.94 -4.03 -7.22
N GLU A 64 8.16 -5.02 -6.77
CA GLU A 64 8.60 -6.42 -6.77
C GLU A 64 7.39 -7.35 -6.81
N GLY A 65 7.57 -8.49 -7.46
CA GLY A 65 6.58 -9.56 -7.46
C GLY A 65 5.41 -9.36 -8.39
N VAL A 66 4.27 -9.92 -8.05
CA VAL A 66 3.03 -9.82 -8.82
C VAL A 66 1.88 -9.53 -7.86
N GLY A 67 1.13 -8.49 -8.16
CA GLY A 67 -0.01 -8.10 -7.35
C GLY A 67 -1.32 -8.11 -8.11
N ARG A 68 -2.36 -7.82 -7.37
CA ARG A 68 -3.73 -7.68 -7.89
C ARG A 68 -4.38 -6.50 -7.20
N CYS A 69 -5.27 -5.85 -7.91
CA CYS A 69 -6.10 -4.80 -7.32
C CYS A 69 -7.49 -4.82 -7.97
N GLN A 70 -8.44 -4.22 -7.28
CA GLN A 70 -9.82 -4.15 -7.76
C GLN A 70 -10.51 -2.95 -7.14
N ARG A 71 -11.23 -2.20 -7.95
CA ARG A 71 -12.20 -1.23 -7.46
C ARG A 71 -13.58 -1.87 -7.43
N GLU A 72 -14.43 -1.39 -6.54
CA GLU A 72 -15.81 -1.87 -6.45
C GLU A 72 -16.51 -1.68 -7.79
N GLY A 73 -17.15 -2.73 -8.28
CA GLY A 73 -17.84 -2.72 -9.56
C GLY A 73 -16.93 -2.94 -10.77
N GLY A 74 -15.64 -3.12 -10.57
CA GLY A 74 -14.69 -3.36 -11.66
C GLY A 74 -14.08 -4.75 -11.64
N PRO A 75 -13.32 -5.12 -12.68
CA PRO A 75 -12.63 -6.40 -12.72
C PRO A 75 -11.37 -6.37 -11.85
N ILE A 76 -10.87 -7.56 -11.51
CA ILE A 76 -9.57 -7.70 -10.87
C ILE A 76 -8.49 -7.45 -11.93
N GLU A 77 -7.58 -6.54 -11.61
CA GLU A 77 -6.44 -6.24 -12.48
C GLU A 77 -5.16 -6.81 -11.89
N VAL A 78 -4.32 -7.40 -12.75
CA VAL A 78 -2.99 -7.86 -12.35
C VAL A 78 -2.01 -6.71 -12.51
N ILE A 79 -1.18 -6.51 -11.50
CA ILE A 79 -0.18 -5.44 -11.48
C ILE A 79 1.22 -6.02 -11.27
N ARG A 80 2.21 -5.43 -11.95
CA ARG A 80 3.59 -5.91 -12.00
C ARG A 80 4.58 -4.77 -11.73
N PRO A 81 5.85 -5.08 -11.45
CA PRO A 81 6.86 -4.06 -11.20
C PRO A 81 6.88 -2.99 -12.29
N GLY A 82 6.89 -1.74 -11.86
CA GLY A 82 6.79 -0.59 -12.74
C GLY A 82 5.38 -0.08 -12.96
N ASP A 83 4.36 -0.85 -12.58
CA ASP A 83 2.98 -0.38 -12.68
C ASP A 83 2.66 0.60 -11.56
N ARG A 84 1.95 1.64 -11.90
CA ARG A 84 1.45 2.64 -10.98
C ARG A 84 -0.06 2.65 -11.05
N VAL A 85 -0.72 2.57 -9.89
CA VAL A 85 -2.17 2.62 -9.80
C VAL A 85 -2.56 3.81 -8.96
N PHE A 86 -3.51 4.60 -9.45
CA PHE A 86 -4.11 5.66 -8.68
C PHE A 86 -5.58 5.32 -8.40
N PHE A 87 -5.91 5.26 -7.11
CA PHE A 87 -7.30 5.09 -6.67
C PHE A 87 -7.88 6.47 -6.39
N GLU A 88 -9.03 6.76 -7.01
CA GLU A 88 -9.68 8.05 -6.89
C GLU A 88 -10.17 8.33 -5.46
N PRO A 89 -10.29 9.60 -5.06
CA PRO A 89 -10.88 9.93 -3.76
C PRO A 89 -12.23 9.23 -3.56
N GLY A 90 -12.38 8.56 -2.42
CA GLY A 90 -13.62 7.86 -2.08
C GLY A 90 -13.88 6.56 -2.82
N GLU A 91 -13.01 6.16 -3.73
CA GLU A 91 -13.17 4.91 -4.48
C GLU A 91 -12.87 3.70 -3.59
N ASN A 92 -13.86 2.84 -3.38
CA ASN A 92 -13.69 1.64 -2.58
C ASN A 92 -12.88 0.59 -3.37
N HIS A 93 -11.79 0.13 -2.78
CA HIS A 93 -10.85 -0.74 -3.48
C HIS A 93 -10.05 -1.62 -2.53
N TRP A 94 -9.35 -2.58 -3.07
CA TRP A 94 -8.33 -3.35 -2.38
C TRP A 94 -7.14 -3.59 -3.30
N HIS A 95 -6.00 -3.89 -2.71
CA HIS A 95 -4.80 -4.32 -3.42
C HIS A 95 -4.03 -5.33 -2.58
N GLY A 96 -3.21 -6.13 -3.25
CA GLY A 96 -2.45 -7.17 -2.57
C GLY A 96 -1.66 -8.03 -3.52
N ALA A 97 -1.16 -9.15 -3.00
CA ALA A 97 -0.35 -10.10 -3.75
C ALA A 97 -1.20 -11.05 -4.58
N ALA A 98 -0.63 -11.55 -5.66
CA ALA A 98 -1.20 -12.67 -6.39
C ALA A 98 -1.24 -13.91 -5.48
N PRO A 99 -2.09 -14.91 -5.79
CA PRO A 99 -2.27 -16.06 -4.90
C PRO A 99 -1.00 -16.85 -4.59
N THR A 100 -0.04 -16.88 -5.53
CA THR A 100 1.17 -17.71 -5.41
C THR A 100 2.47 -16.91 -5.46
N ARG A 101 2.40 -15.58 -5.48
CA ARG A 101 3.56 -14.70 -5.58
C ARG A 101 3.47 -13.59 -4.56
N LEU A 102 4.59 -13.21 -3.96
CA LEU A 102 4.63 -12.00 -3.13
C LEU A 102 4.50 -10.76 -4.02
N MET A 103 4.14 -9.65 -3.41
CA MET A 103 4.13 -8.34 -4.07
C MET A 103 4.59 -7.29 -3.08
N THR A 104 5.50 -6.43 -3.54
CA THR A 104 5.97 -5.28 -2.78
C THR A 104 5.62 -4.01 -3.53
N GLN A 105 5.10 -3.04 -2.81
CA GLN A 105 4.71 -1.75 -3.38
C GLN A 105 5.12 -0.60 -2.49
N ILE A 106 5.29 0.58 -3.09
CA ILE A 106 5.32 1.83 -2.36
C ILE A 106 3.90 2.38 -2.40
N GLY A 107 3.31 2.60 -1.22
CA GLY A 107 2.00 3.26 -1.10
C GLY A 107 2.17 4.67 -0.58
N ARG A 108 1.43 5.61 -1.17
CA ARG A 108 1.43 7.01 -0.79
C ARG A 108 0.01 7.52 -0.64
N ALA A 109 -0.27 8.16 0.49
CA ALA A 109 -1.56 8.77 0.78
C ALA A 109 -1.35 10.02 1.63
N SER A 110 -2.41 10.83 1.76
CA SER A 110 -2.38 11.99 2.63
C SER A 110 -2.28 11.59 4.08
N CYS A 111 -1.86 12.54 4.91
CA CYS A 111 -1.76 12.41 6.36
C CYS A 111 -2.98 11.73 6.98
N ARG A 112 -2.74 10.87 7.99
CA ARG A 112 -3.77 10.16 8.78
C ARG A 112 -4.51 9.07 8.02
N GLU A 113 -4.05 8.69 6.86
CA GLU A 113 -4.65 7.63 6.09
C GLU A 113 -3.77 6.39 6.08
N ARG A 114 -4.39 5.23 5.85
CA ARG A 114 -3.66 3.99 5.66
C ARG A 114 -2.96 4.03 4.30
N VAL A 115 -1.74 3.61 4.26
CA VAL A 115 -0.98 3.44 3.02
C VAL A 115 -0.93 1.96 2.64
#